data_06b2b7c432afb838cf3a4d45e3725d94
#
_entry.id   06b2b7c432afb838cf3a4d45e3725d94
#
_cell.length_a   1.000
_cell.length_b   1.000
_cell.length_c   1.000
_cell.angle_alpha   90.00
_cell.angle_beta   90.00
_cell.angle_gamma   90.00
#
_symmetry.space_group_name_H-M   'P 1'
#
loop_
_entity.id
_entity.type
_entity.pdbx_description
1 polymer ?
#
loop_
_entity_poly.entity_id
_entity_poly.type
_entity_poly.pdbx_seq_one_letter_code
_entity_poly.pdbx_strand_id
1 'polypeptide(L)'
;TECGPMSSQTQTTLSRLTPIKTRRFAFVLIENFSLLSFASAVDALRIANRMAETTLYTWLFMGEGGDTISCSAGTSFKLDGDLIELKRDDTIMLCGGINIQNHSSKKVLNWIRREARRGLPIAGLCTGAYPMAKAGILDGKRATIHWENQDSFSEEFAEVDLTKSVFISDGMRMTTAGGTSSIDL
;
A
#
# COMPACT_ATOMS: atom_id res chain seq x y z
N THR A 1 -59.28 42.99 14.65
CA THR A 1 -57.90 42.70 15.13
C THR A 1 -57.45 41.41 14.46
N GLU A 2 -56.79 41.56 13.32
CA GLU A 2 -56.32 40.45 12.48
C GLU A 2 -54.92 40.06 12.92
N CYS A 3 -54.75 38.77 13.21
CA CYS A 3 -53.46 38.18 13.52
C CYS A 3 -52.92 37.53 12.22
N GLY A 4 -51.86 38.12 11.65
CA GLY A 4 -51.21 37.63 10.42
C GLY A 4 -50.35 36.38 10.71
N PRO A 5 -50.16 35.50 9.71
CA PRO A 5 -49.36 34.30 9.88
C PRO A 5 -47.86 34.59 9.82
N MET A 6 -47.13 34.16 10.84
CA MET A 6 -45.65 34.12 10.80
C MET A 6 -45.21 33.02 9.86
N SER A 7 -44.58 33.39 8.76
CA SER A 7 -43.87 32.45 7.87
C SER A 7 -42.49 32.16 8.44
N SER A 8 -42.31 30.98 9.00
CA SER A 8 -41.01 30.47 9.34
C SER A 8 -40.42 29.72 8.13
N GLN A 9 -39.62 30.43 7.33
CA GLN A 9 -38.76 29.79 6.35
C GLN A 9 -37.45 29.36 7.03
N THR A 10 -37.43 28.18 7.59
CA THR A 10 -36.20 27.51 7.95
C THR A 10 -35.71 26.78 6.70
N GLN A 11 -34.98 27.48 5.85
CA GLN A 11 -34.22 26.84 4.80
C GLN A 11 -33.03 26.13 5.43
N THR A 12 -33.16 24.83 5.63
CA THR A 12 -32.06 23.94 5.96
C THR A 12 -31.11 23.91 4.77
N THR A 13 -30.00 24.61 4.90
CA THR A 13 -28.89 24.56 3.94
C THR A 13 -28.27 23.16 4.03
N LEU A 14 -28.76 22.24 3.22
CA LEU A 14 -28.08 20.98 2.95
C LEU A 14 -26.72 21.34 2.31
N SER A 15 -25.69 21.42 3.12
CA SER A 15 -24.31 21.51 2.64
C SER A 15 -24.10 20.38 1.63
N ARG A 16 -23.72 20.72 0.40
CA ARG A 16 -23.35 19.76 -0.64
C ARG A 16 -22.15 18.97 -0.12
N LEU A 17 -22.41 17.80 0.43
CA LEU A 17 -21.38 16.84 0.75
C LEU A 17 -20.67 16.51 -0.56
N THR A 18 -19.43 16.91 -0.68
CA THR A 18 -18.57 16.52 -1.79
C THR A 18 -18.56 14.98 -1.82
N PRO A 19 -18.84 14.34 -2.95
CA PRO A 19 -18.86 12.88 -3.01
C PRO A 19 -17.49 12.35 -2.56
N ILE A 20 -17.51 11.48 -1.57
CA ILE A 20 -16.29 10.85 -1.04
C ILE A 20 -15.67 10.03 -2.18
N LYS A 21 -14.48 10.41 -2.61
CA LYS A 21 -13.76 9.69 -3.65
C LYS A 21 -13.20 8.39 -3.06
N THR A 22 -13.69 7.25 -3.55
CA THR A 22 -13.15 5.93 -3.20
C THR A 22 -11.71 5.82 -3.70
N ARG A 23 -10.79 5.38 -2.81
CA ARG A 23 -9.39 5.10 -3.15
C ARG A 23 -9.19 3.61 -3.37
N ARG A 24 -8.39 3.25 -4.39
CA ARG A 24 -8.06 1.86 -4.67
C ARG A 24 -6.59 1.56 -4.33
N PHE A 25 -6.38 0.41 -3.68
CA PHE A 25 -5.07 -0.11 -3.34
C PHE A 25 -4.78 -1.37 -4.16
N ALA A 26 -3.62 -1.41 -4.79
CA ALA A 26 -3.12 -2.59 -5.49
C ALA A 26 -2.08 -3.29 -4.61
N PHE A 27 -2.47 -4.38 -3.97
CA PHE A 27 -1.57 -5.22 -3.20
C PHE A 27 -0.83 -6.15 -4.15
N VAL A 28 0.45 -5.90 -4.33
CA VAL A 28 1.35 -6.74 -5.12
C VAL A 28 2.01 -7.73 -4.18
N LEU A 29 1.55 -8.97 -4.22
CA LEU A 29 2.04 -10.05 -3.40
C LEU A 29 3.27 -10.67 -4.08
N ILE A 30 4.38 -10.71 -3.36
CA ILE A 30 5.61 -11.36 -3.82
C ILE A 30 5.70 -12.70 -3.10
N GLU A 31 6.15 -13.75 -3.80
CA GLU A 31 6.22 -15.10 -3.25
C GLU A 31 6.86 -15.13 -1.85
N ASN A 32 6.29 -15.89 -0.93
CA ASN A 32 6.63 -15.94 0.48
C ASN A 32 6.42 -14.62 1.24
N PHE A 33 5.46 -13.79 0.81
CA PHE A 33 5.13 -12.54 1.51
C PHE A 33 4.70 -12.78 2.96
N SER A 34 4.94 -11.80 3.83
CA SER A 34 4.52 -11.83 5.24
C SER A 34 2.99 -11.75 5.34
N LEU A 35 2.36 -12.85 5.78
CA LEU A 35 0.92 -12.90 5.97
C LEU A 35 0.45 -11.84 6.98
N LEU A 36 1.18 -11.67 8.08
CA LEU A 36 0.81 -10.71 9.13
C LEU A 36 0.80 -9.27 8.58
N SER A 37 1.85 -8.86 7.86
CA SER A 37 1.94 -7.51 7.30
C SER A 37 0.84 -7.25 6.26
N PHE A 38 0.59 -8.22 5.40
CA PHE A 38 -0.47 -8.15 4.39
C PHE A 38 -1.86 -8.07 5.04
N ALA A 39 -2.16 -9.00 5.96
CA ALA A 39 -3.47 -9.07 6.63
C ALA A 39 -3.74 -7.80 7.45
N SER A 40 -2.73 -7.27 8.15
CA SER A 40 -2.84 -6.03 8.93
C SER A 40 -3.25 -4.84 8.05
N ALA A 41 -2.62 -4.67 6.90
CA ALA A 41 -2.93 -3.58 5.98
C ALA A 41 -4.32 -3.72 5.34
N VAL A 42 -4.67 -4.90 4.84
CA VAL A 42 -5.98 -5.15 4.22
C VAL A 42 -7.12 -4.99 5.24
N ASP A 43 -6.93 -5.55 6.44
CA ASP A 43 -7.96 -5.52 7.47
C ASP A 43 -8.20 -4.10 8.01
N ALA A 44 -7.17 -3.26 8.07
CA ALA A 44 -7.31 -1.85 8.41
C ALA A 44 -8.24 -1.11 7.43
N LEU A 45 -8.08 -1.34 6.11
CA LEU A 45 -8.95 -0.76 5.08
C LEU A 45 -10.40 -1.28 5.18
N ARG A 46 -10.55 -2.58 5.42
CA ARG A 46 -11.87 -3.22 5.63
C ARG A 46 -12.59 -2.64 6.86
N ILE A 47 -11.87 -2.49 7.97
CA ILE A 47 -12.43 -1.90 9.20
C ILE A 47 -12.83 -0.45 8.97
N ALA A 48 -11.99 0.34 8.28
CA ALA A 48 -12.31 1.72 7.96
C ALA A 48 -13.61 1.84 7.13
N ASN A 49 -13.81 0.99 6.12
CA ASN A 49 -15.06 0.93 5.37
C ASN A 49 -16.26 0.60 6.28
N ARG A 50 -16.09 -0.37 7.16
CA ARG A 50 -17.14 -0.78 8.10
C ARG A 50 -17.52 0.35 9.06
N MET A 51 -16.52 1.03 9.64
CA MET A 51 -16.75 2.12 10.60
C MET A 51 -17.38 3.36 9.94
N ALA A 52 -17.05 3.61 8.68
CA ALA A 52 -17.60 4.70 7.90
C ALA A 52 -18.98 4.39 7.29
N GLU A 53 -19.45 3.15 7.41
CA GLU A 53 -20.69 2.64 6.79
C GLU A 53 -20.78 2.94 5.28
N THR A 54 -19.62 3.08 4.63
CA THR A 54 -19.50 3.37 3.21
C THR A 54 -18.18 2.84 2.64
N THR A 55 -18.11 2.65 1.32
CA THR A 55 -16.90 2.19 0.64
C THR A 55 -15.92 3.36 0.42
N LEU A 56 -15.03 3.57 1.38
CA LEU A 56 -13.92 4.52 1.26
C LEU A 56 -12.76 3.93 0.44
N TYR A 57 -12.53 2.63 0.60
CA TYR A 57 -11.38 1.91 0.04
C TYR A 57 -11.83 0.66 -0.71
N THR A 58 -11.19 0.42 -1.84
CA THR A 58 -11.24 -0.85 -2.57
C THR A 58 -9.83 -1.37 -2.78
N TRP A 59 -9.68 -2.64 -3.06
CA TRP A 59 -8.36 -3.22 -3.32
C TRP A 59 -8.44 -4.33 -4.34
N LEU A 60 -7.29 -4.69 -4.88
CA LEU A 60 -7.08 -5.85 -5.72
C LEU A 60 -5.77 -6.53 -5.33
N PHE A 61 -5.69 -7.83 -5.53
CA PHE A 61 -4.52 -8.64 -5.27
C PHE A 61 -3.87 -9.03 -6.58
N MET A 62 -2.61 -8.67 -6.74
CA MET A 62 -1.82 -8.89 -7.94
C MET A 62 -0.54 -9.61 -7.60
N GLY A 63 0.01 -10.31 -8.57
CA GLY A 63 1.31 -10.94 -8.47
C GLY A 63 1.79 -11.46 -9.80
N GLU A 64 3.08 -11.74 -9.91
CA GLU A 64 3.67 -12.28 -11.13
C GLU A 64 3.04 -13.64 -11.47
N GLY A 65 2.54 -13.78 -12.69
CA GLY A 65 1.83 -14.97 -13.16
C GLY A 65 0.30 -14.89 -13.03
N GLY A 66 -0.22 -14.08 -12.09
CA GLY A 66 -1.64 -13.70 -12.04
C GLY A 66 -2.64 -14.77 -11.61
N ASP A 67 -2.18 -15.91 -11.07
CA ASP A 67 -3.05 -17.04 -10.70
C ASP A 67 -3.11 -17.20 -9.17
N THR A 68 -2.12 -17.84 -8.58
CA THR A 68 -1.99 -18.05 -7.13
C THR A 68 -0.61 -17.68 -6.65
N ILE A 69 -0.50 -17.34 -5.36
CA ILE A 69 0.78 -17.02 -4.72
C ILE A 69 0.75 -17.53 -3.27
N SER A 70 1.89 -17.97 -2.76
CA SER A 70 2.00 -18.47 -1.40
C SER A 70 2.61 -17.43 -0.46
N CYS A 71 2.07 -17.36 0.75
CA CYS A 71 2.67 -16.56 1.82
C CYS A 71 3.69 -17.38 2.64
N SER A 72 4.45 -16.71 3.48
CA SER A 72 5.47 -17.31 4.35
C SER A 72 4.91 -18.33 5.36
N ALA A 73 3.60 -18.33 5.60
CA ALA A 73 2.92 -19.30 6.46
C ALA A 73 2.45 -20.56 5.71
N GLY A 74 2.81 -20.72 4.42
CA GLY A 74 2.45 -21.88 3.61
C GLY A 74 1.02 -21.89 3.07
N THR A 75 0.27 -20.79 3.24
CA THR A 75 -1.07 -20.64 2.68
C THR A 75 -1.00 -19.98 1.31
N SER A 76 -1.74 -20.51 0.35
CA SER A 76 -1.85 -19.94 -1.00
C SER A 76 -3.07 -19.02 -1.13
N PHE A 77 -2.88 -17.93 -1.85
CA PHE A 77 -3.90 -16.92 -2.13
C PHE A 77 -4.16 -16.85 -3.63
N LYS A 78 -5.43 -16.76 -3.99
CA LYS A 78 -5.82 -16.48 -5.36
C LYS A 78 -5.60 -14.99 -5.65
N LEU A 79 -5.00 -14.69 -6.81
CA LEU A 79 -4.81 -13.34 -7.31
C LEU A 79 -5.99 -12.90 -8.19
N ASP A 80 -6.22 -11.60 -8.25
CA ASP A 80 -7.16 -10.98 -9.20
C ASP A 80 -6.54 -10.84 -10.59
N GLY A 81 -5.22 -10.88 -10.69
CA GLY A 81 -4.50 -10.82 -11.96
C GLY A 81 -2.98 -10.69 -11.83
N ASP A 82 -2.34 -10.66 -13.00
CA ASP A 82 -0.90 -10.42 -13.14
C ASP A 82 -0.57 -8.92 -12.92
N LEU A 83 0.69 -8.54 -13.07
CA LEU A 83 1.20 -7.19 -12.98
C LEU A 83 0.70 -6.33 -14.16
N ILE A 84 -0.48 -5.77 -14.02
CA ILE A 84 -1.12 -4.90 -15.02
C ILE A 84 -0.74 -3.43 -14.83
N GLU A 85 -1.04 -2.61 -15.82
CA GLU A 85 -0.98 -1.16 -15.68
C GLU A 85 -2.11 -0.66 -14.78
N LEU A 86 -1.78 0.16 -13.78
CA LEU A 86 -2.72 0.68 -12.80
C LEU A 86 -3.27 2.05 -13.22
N LYS A 87 -4.37 2.47 -12.59
CA LYS A 87 -4.88 3.84 -12.71
C LYS A 87 -3.95 4.80 -11.98
N ARG A 88 -3.89 6.06 -12.43
CA ARG A 88 -2.98 7.07 -11.85
C ARG A 88 -3.27 7.44 -10.40
N ASP A 89 -4.47 7.18 -9.93
CA ASP A 89 -4.91 7.44 -8.55
C ASP A 89 -4.89 6.19 -7.64
N ASP A 90 -4.39 5.07 -8.16
CA ASP A 90 -4.14 3.88 -7.36
C ASP A 90 -2.92 4.06 -6.45
N THR A 91 -2.92 3.38 -5.32
CA THR A 91 -1.77 3.25 -4.43
C THR A 91 -1.27 1.81 -4.47
N ILE A 92 0.03 1.63 -4.62
CA ILE A 92 0.67 0.31 -4.68
C ILE A 92 1.17 -0.08 -3.30
N MET A 93 0.86 -1.32 -2.87
CA MET A 93 1.32 -1.93 -1.64
C MET A 93 2.14 -3.18 -1.98
N LEU A 94 3.48 -3.07 -1.98
CA LEU A 94 4.37 -4.20 -2.25
C LEU A 94 4.53 -5.04 -0.99
N CYS A 95 3.98 -6.25 -0.98
CA CYS A 95 4.05 -7.17 0.15
C CYS A 95 5.24 -8.12 -0.02
N GLY A 96 6.30 -7.87 0.72
CA GLY A 96 7.47 -8.74 0.77
C GLY A 96 7.46 -9.69 1.97
N GLY A 97 8.40 -10.61 2.01
CA GLY A 97 8.55 -11.59 3.08
C GLY A 97 9.91 -12.30 3.00
N ILE A 98 9.91 -13.61 3.18
CA ILE A 98 11.13 -14.42 3.26
C ILE A 98 11.80 -14.53 1.88
N ASN A 99 13.13 -14.49 1.86
CA ASN A 99 13.96 -14.64 0.64
C ASN A 99 13.59 -13.64 -0.47
N ILE A 100 13.25 -12.42 -0.10
CA ILE A 100 12.81 -11.36 -1.03
C ILE A 100 13.80 -11.15 -2.19
N GLN A 101 15.10 -11.35 -1.96
CA GLN A 101 16.16 -11.22 -2.97
C GLN A 101 15.92 -12.17 -4.16
N ASN A 102 15.49 -13.40 -3.87
CA ASN A 102 15.25 -14.44 -4.88
C ASN A 102 13.91 -14.25 -5.61
N HIS A 103 12.99 -13.53 -5.00
CA HIS A 103 11.63 -13.33 -5.52
C HIS A 103 11.42 -11.96 -6.17
N SER A 104 12.44 -11.09 -6.16
CA SER A 104 12.43 -9.79 -6.84
C SER A 104 12.85 -9.94 -8.30
N SER A 105 11.98 -10.51 -9.13
CA SER A 105 12.25 -10.80 -10.53
C SER A 105 12.45 -9.52 -11.37
N LYS A 106 13.10 -9.65 -12.53
CA LYS A 106 13.22 -8.54 -13.49
C LYS A 106 11.85 -7.98 -13.93
N LYS A 107 10.83 -8.84 -14.04
CA LYS A 107 9.47 -8.43 -14.40
C LYS A 107 8.87 -7.53 -13.31
N VAL A 108 8.95 -7.93 -12.06
CA VAL A 108 8.50 -7.14 -10.90
C VAL A 108 9.25 -5.80 -10.83
N LEU A 109 10.58 -5.81 -10.93
CA LEU A 109 11.39 -4.58 -10.85
C LEU A 109 11.07 -3.61 -11.99
N ASN A 110 10.91 -4.09 -13.21
CA ASN A 110 10.56 -3.25 -14.36
C ASN A 110 9.16 -2.66 -14.22
N TRP A 111 8.22 -3.45 -13.68
CA TRP A 111 6.87 -2.98 -13.39
C TRP A 111 6.89 -1.87 -12.33
N ILE A 112 7.62 -2.06 -11.23
CA ILE A 112 7.80 -1.04 -10.18
C ILE A 112 8.35 0.26 -10.77
N ARG A 113 9.41 0.20 -11.60
CA ARG A 113 10.00 1.37 -12.24
C ARG A 113 9.00 2.08 -13.15
N ARG A 114 8.20 1.34 -13.89
CA ARG A 114 7.18 1.89 -14.78
C ARG A 114 6.13 2.66 -14.00
N GLU A 115 5.54 2.04 -12.99
CA GLU A 115 4.49 2.67 -12.18
C GLU A 115 5.03 3.86 -11.36
N ALA A 116 6.26 3.78 -10.86
CA ALA A 116 6.93 4.89 -10.18
C ALA A 116 7.11 6.10 -11.10
N ARG A 117 7.53 5.89 -12.36
CA ARG A 117 7.66 6.98 -13.37
C ARG A 117 6.32 7.59 -13.75
N ARG A 118 5.24 6.84 -13.64
CA ARG A 118 3.86 7.33 -13.84
C ARG A 118 3.35 8.15 -12.65
N GLY A 119 4.13 8.24 -11.56
CA GLY A 119 3.84 9.05 -10.38
C GLY A 119 2.96 8.37 -9.34
N LEU A 120 2.79 7.05 -9.37
CA LEU A 120 1.99 6.35 -8.38
C LEU A 120 2.69 6.30 -7.02
N PRO A 121 1.94 6.47 -5.91
CA PRO A 121 2.44 6.17 -4.57
C PRO A 121 2.75 4.68 -4.44
N ILE A 122 3.91 4.35 -3.87
CA ILE A 122 4.34 2.97 -3.65
C ILE A 122 4.77 2.80 -2.20
N ALA A 123 4.13 1.85 -1.53
CA ALA A 123 4.46 1.43 -0.18
C ALA A 123 5.06 0.03 -0.17
N GLY A 124 6.14 -0.17 0.58
CA GLY A 124 6.75 -1.47 0.83
C GLY A 124 6.43 -1.97 2.24
N LEU A 125 5.78 -3.11 2.34
CA LEU A 125 5.45 -3.76 3.61
C LEU A 125 6.48 -4.85 3.93
N CYS A 126 6.96 -4.90 5.16
CA CYS A 126 7.96 -5.85 5.62
C CYS A 126 9.27 -5.72 4.83
N THR A 127 9.60 -6.71 4.00
CA THR A 127 10.75 -6.65 3.10
C THR A 127 10.43 -6.05 1.72
N GLY A 128 9.22 -5.51 1.52
CA GLY A 128 8.80 -4.85 0.28
C GLY A 128 9.67 -3.63 -0.10
N ALA A 129 10.39 -3.04 0.85
CA ALA A 129 11.40 -2.01 0.57
C ALA A 129 12.55 -2.54 -0.31
N TYR A 130 12.87 -3.83 -0.24
CA TYR A 130 13.97 -4.42 -1.03
C TYR A 130 13.76 -4.28 -2.54
N PRO A 131 12.65 -4.76 -3.14
CA PRO A 131 12.41 -4.55 -4.57
C PRO A 131 12.27 -3.07 -4.94
N MET A 132 11.83 -2.20 -4.03
CA MET A 132 11.82 -0.75 -4.26
C MET A 132 13.23 -0.19 -4.40
N ALA A 133 14.14 -0.54 -3.49
CA ALA A 133 15.55 -0.15 -3.56
C ALA A 133 16.24 -0.73 -4.79
N LYS A 134 16.02 -2.02 -5.07
CA LYS A 134 16.57 -2.70 -6.26
C LYS A 134 16.07 -2.11 -7.58
N ALA A 135 14.87 -1.55 -7.58
CA ALA A 135 14.34 -0.79 -8.70
C ALA A 135 14.91 0.65 -8.80
N GLY A 136 15.67 1.11 -7.80
CA GLY A 136 16.26 2.46 -7.76
C GLY A 136 15.28 3.56 -7.37
N ILE A 137 14.08 3.22 -6.86
CA ILE A 137 13.07 4.23 -6.51
C ILE A 137 13.17 4.73 -5.06
N LEU A 138 14.13 4.21 -4.29
CA LEU A 138 14.46 4.68 -2.95
C LEU A 138 15.79 5.44 -2.87
N ASP A 139 16.51 5.62 -3.97
CA ASP A 139 17.79 6.35 -3.99
C ASP A 139 17.60 7.79 -3.48
N GLY A 140 18.40 8.17 -2.49
CA GLY A 140 18.33 9.48 -1.83
C GLY A 140 17.10 9.67 -0.93
N LYS A 141 16.36 8.62 -0.62
CA LYS A 141 15.16 8.66 0.22
C LYS A 141 15.37 7.94 1.55
N ARG A 142 14.63 8.39 2.56
CA ARG A 142 14.54 7.67 3.83
C ARG A 142 13.63 6.45 3.66
N ALA A 143 14.06 5.34 4.25
CA ALA A 143 13.29 4.10 4.25
C ALA A 143 13.52 3.29 5.52
N THR A 144 12.64 2.34 5.76
CA THR A 144 12.83 1.27 6.74
C THR A 144 12.54 -0.07 6.09
N ILE A 145 13.03 -1.15 6.70
CA ILE A 145 12.79 -2.52 6.27
C ILE A 145 12.70 -3.41 7.51
N HIS A 146 12.22 -4.63 7.33
CA HIS A 146 12.18 -5.63 8.39
C HIS A 146 13.55 -5.76 9.08
N TRP A 147 13.54 -5.81 10.40
CA TRP A 147 14.75 -5.71 11.23
C TRP A 147 15.83 -6.74 10.87
N GLU A 148 15.45 -7.96 10.50
CA GLU A 148 16.39 -9.02 10.08
C GLU A 148 17.16 -8.67 8.79
N ASN A 149 16.64 -7.77 7.98
CA ASN A 149 17.22 -7.42 6.69
C ASN A 149 17.99 -6.09 6.71
N GLN A 150 18.00 -5.35 7.83
CA GLN A 150 18.56 -4.00 7.89
C GLN A 150 20.05 -3.95 7.52
N ASP A 151 20.86 -4.87 8.08
CA ASP A 151 22.31 -4.87 7.84
C ASP A 151 22.63 -5.17 6.36
N SER A 152 22.09 -6.25 5.81
CA SER A 152 22.29 -6.61 4.41
C SER A 152 21.71 -5.58 3.44
N PHE A 153 20.59 -4.94 3.80
CA PHE A 153 20.00 -3.89 3.00
C PHE A 153 20.89 -2.65 2.94
N SER A 154 21.44 -2.21 4.08
CA SER A 154 22.33 -1.04 4.13
C SER A 154 23.65 -1.27 3.38
N GLU A 155 24.17 -2.50 3.38
CA GLU A 155 25.35 -2.87 2.62
C GLU A 155 25.10 -2.88 1.11
N GLU A 156 23.93 -3.35 0.66
CA GLU A 156 23.58 -3.45 -0.76
C GLU A 156 23.12 -2.11 -1.35
N PHE A 157 22.46 -1.25 -0.56
CA PHE A 157 21.81 -0.02 -1.03
C PHE A 157 22.30 1.22 -0.28
N ALA A 158 23.58 1.57 -0.49
CA ALA A 158 24.21 2.70 0.19
C ALA A 158 23.58 4.08 -0.12
N GLU A 159 22.84 4.20 -1.22
CA GLU A 159 22.13 5.43 -1.61
C GLU A 159 20.78 5.62 -0.87
N VAL A 160 20.34 4.62 -0.09
CA VAL A 160 19.12 4.69 0.70
C VAL A 160 19.44 5.09 2.13
N ASP A 161 18.78 6.14 2.64
CA ASP A 161 18.91 6.56 4.04
C ASP A 161 18.05 5.62 4.92
N LEU A 162 18.66 4.49 5.33
CA LEU A 162 17.98 3.47 6.14
C LEU A 162 17.82 3.94 7.58
N THR A 163 16.59 3.92 8.08
CA THR A 163 16.26 4.23 9.47
C THR A 163 15.70 3.01 10.20
N LYS A 164 15.82 2.99 11.53
CA LYS A 164 15.24 1.93 12.38
C LYS A 164 13.82 2.27 12.86
N SER A 165 13.09 3.05 12.09
CA SER A 165 11.71 3.42 12.40
C SER A 165 10.73 2.31 12.06
N VAL A 166 9.57 2.33 12.71
CA VAL A 166 8.47 1.38 12.46
C VAL A 166 7.89 1.55 11.06
N PHE A 167 7.73 2.80 10.63
CA PHE A 167 7.41 3.17 9.25
C PHE A 167 8.08 4.49 8.86
N ILE A 168 8.24 4.70 7.57
CA ILE A 168 8.75 5.94 6.96
C ILE A 168 7.84 6.32 5.80
N SER A 169 7.53 7.62 5.72
CA SER A 169 6.93 8.24 4.55
C SER A 169 7.87 9.31 4.02
N ASP A 170 8.29 9.17 2.77
CA ASP A 170 9.16 10.13 2.07
C ASP A 170 8.59 10.41 0.67
N GLY A 171 7.77 11.44 0.59
CA GLY A 171 7.04 11.80 -0.62
C GLY A 171 6.08 10.70 -1.05
N MET A 172 6.27 10.18 -2.27
CA MET A 172 5.43 9.12 -2.85
C MET A 172 5.95 7.71 -2.51
N ARG A 173 6.90 7.59 -1.59
CA ARG A 173 7.48 6.32 -1.16
C ARG A 173 7.25 6.14 0.34
N MET A 174 6.75 4.98 0.69
CA MET A 174 6.47 4.61 2.08
C MET A 174 7.02 3.22 2.34
N THR A 175 7.51 2.96 3.54
CA THR A 175 8.04 1.65 3.92
C THR A 175 7.71 1.35 5.37
N THR A 176 7.48 0.08 5.69
CA THR A 176 7.24 -0.38 7.07
C THR A 176 8.22 -1.49 7.44
N ALA A 177 8.53 -1.58 8.73
CA ALA A 177 9.39 -2.63 9.30
C ALA A 177 8.71 -4.00 9.40
N GLY A 178 7.44 -4.11 8.97
CA GLY A 178 6.70 -5.36 8.96
C GLY A 178 5.88 -5.64 10.22
N GLY A 179 5.28 -6.84 10.28
CA GLY A 179 4.35 -7.18 11.34
C GLY A 179 3.11 -6.29 11.34
N THR A 180 2.65 -5.90 12.54
CA THR A 180 1.51 -5.00 12.70
C THR A 180 1.78 -3.55 12.33
N SER A 181 3.05 -3.14 12.15
CA SER A 181 3.40 -1.78 11.72
C SER A 181 2.85 -1.39 10.34
N SER A 182 2.36 -2.37 9.59
CA SER A 182 1.64 -2.12 8.34
C SER A 182 0.27 -1.45 8.54
N ILE A 183 -0.24 -1.40 9.77
CA ILE A 183 -1.46 -0.66 10.14
C ILE A 183 -1.17 0.84 10.28
N ASP A 184 0.05 1.19 10.67
CA ASP A 184 0.43 2.58 10.95
C ASP A 184 0.71 3.39 9.66
N LEU A 185 0.78 2.72 8.54
CA LEU A 185 1.03 3.29 7.22
C LEU A 185 -0.22 3.91 6.61
#